data_b500d83bde4b0b14bc7a0bbf9ba67d57
#
_entry.id   b500d83bde4b0b14bc7a0bbf9ba67d57
#
_cell.length_a   1.000
_cell.length_b   1.000
_cell.length_c   1.000
_cell.angle_alpha   90.00
_cell.angle_beta   90.00
_cell.angle_gamma   90.00
#
_symmetry.space_group_name_H-M   'P 1'
#
loop_
_entity.id
_entity.type
_entity.pdbx_description
1 polymer ?
#
loop_
_entity_poly.entity_id
_entity_poly.type
_entity_poly.pdbx_seq_one_letter_code
_entity_poly.pdbx_strand_id
1 'polypeptide(L)'
;METKYGLLGLLTREPNYGYELKKLYDHYFAGDKPILAGQVYSTLARLARDAEVMEVADSGAPAGPARTRYAVTAGGEKELVEWLRTPLIPSPTLQSELYLKTVLTLLINGDAALYLKAQRQAHQQRMRELTARKQHASLAEKLLLDQAIFHIDADLRWISLTTSRLDALKEQL
;
A
#
# COMPACT_ATOMS: atom_id res chain seq x y z
N MET A 1 2.61 -1.76 3.86
CA MET A 1 3.35 -2.66 2.95
C MET A 1 4.79 -2.72 3.44
N GLU A 2 5.35 -3.91 3.60
CA GLU A 2 6.70 -4.05 4.15
C GLU A 2 7.74 -3.77 3.07
N THR A 3 8.35 -2.60 3.12
CA THR A 3 9.41 -2.14 2.21
C THR A 3 10.55 -3.16 2.09
N LYS A 4 10.87 -3.87 3.17
CA LYS A 4 11.87 -4.92 3.23
C LYS A 4 11.72 -5.93 2.07
N TYR A 5 10.56 -6.57 1.97
CA TYR A 5 10.33 -7.63 0.99
C TYR A 5 10.25 -7.11 -0.45
N GLY A 6 9.76 -5.87 -0.64
CA GLY A 6 9.82 -5.22 -1.94
C GLY A 6 11.26 -5.01 -2.42
N LEU A 7 12.16 -4.54 -1.54
CA LEU A 7 13.57 -4.35 -1.89
C LEU A 7 14.29 -5.69 -2.08
N LEU A 8 14.06 -6.69 -1.22
CA LEU A 8 14.60 -8.03 -1.41
C LEU A 8 14.19 -8.62 -2.76
N GLY A 9 12.90 -8.53 -3.10
CA GLY A 9 12.38 -9.04 -4.36
C GLY A 9 12.99 -8.36 -5.59
N LEU A 10 13.25 -7.06 -5.53
CA LEU A 10 13.93 -6.36 -6.62
C LEU A 10 15.38 -6.81 -6.77
N LEU A 11 16.07 -7.08 -5.66
CA LEU A 11 17.47 -7.51 -5.64
C LEU A 11 17.68 -8.97 -6.08
N THR A 12 16.63 -9.82 -6.07
CA THR A 12 16.75 -11.19 -6.63
C THR A 12 16.93 -11.20 -8.14
N ARG A 13 16.61 -10.13 -8.84
CA ARG A 13 16.79 -10.03 -10.31
C ARG A 13 18.24 -9.71 -10.67
N GLU A 14 18.82 -8.74 -9.98
CA GLU A 14 20.21 -8.31 -10.14
C GLU A 14 20.64 -7.40 -9.00
N PRO A 15 21.95 -7.37 -8.66
CA PRO A 15 22.50 -6.37 -7.74
C PRO A 15 22.24 -4.95 -8.24
N ASN A 16 21.82 -4.04 -7.33
CA ASN A 16 21.42 -2.70 -7.76
C ASN A 16 21.78 -1.62 -6.73
N TYR A 17 21.76 -0.35 -7.16
CA TYR A 17 22.00 0.81 -6.31
C TYR A 17 20.73 1.23 -5.57
N GLY A 18 20.89 1.81 -4.37
CA GLY A 18 19.75 2.25 -3.57
C GLY A 18 18.82 3.23 -4.29
N TYR A 19 19.36 4.13 -5.11
CA TYR A 19 18.56 5.10 -5.87
C TYR A 19 17.77 4.45 -7.02
N GLU A 20 18.34 3.42 -7.68
CA GLU A 20 17.62 2.66 -8.70
C GLU A 20 16.54 1.76 -8.06
N LEU A 21 16.85 1.14 -6.92
CA LEU A 21 15.87 0.38 -6.15
C LEU A 21 14.66 1.24 -5.75
N LYS A 22 14.91 2.53 -5.39
CA LYS A 22 13.82 3.47 -5.15
C LYS A 22 12.93 3.66 -6.38
N LYS A 23 13.51 3.89 -7.56
CA LYS A 23 12.76 4.08 -8.80
C LYS A 23 11.94 2.84 -9.16
N LEU A 24 12.56 1.66 -9.06
CA LEU A 24 11.90 0.39 -9.33
C LEU A 24 10.78 0.13 -8.32
N TYR A 25 11.02 0.43 -7.03
CA TYR A 25 10.02 0.29 -5.99
C TYR A 25 8.81 1.19 -6.27
N ASP A 26 9.05 2.46 -6.61
CA ASP A 26 7.99 3.40 -6.95
C ASP A 26 7.21 2.94 -8.19
N HIS A 27 7.92 2.44 -9.18
CA HIS A 27 7.28 1.95 -10.41
C HIS A 27 6.35 0.76 -10.17
N TYR A 28 6.77 -0.21 -9.35
CA TYR A 28 5.99 -1.43 -9.16
C TYR A 28 5.01 -1.40 -7.98
N PHE A 29 5.34 -0.67 -6.91
CA PHE A 29 4.65 -0.84 -5.62
C PHE A 29 4.08 0.44 -5.01
N ALA A 30 4.54 1.63 -5.39
CA ALA A 30 4.21 2.85 -4.66
C ALA A 30 2.78 3.35 -4.91
N GLY A 31 2.16 3.02 -6.04
CA GLY A 31 0.86 3.58 -6.41
C GLY A 31 0.90 5.11 -6.46
N ASP A 32 0.14 5.77 -5.58
CA ASP A 32 0.09 7.24 -5.47
C ASP A 32 1.04 7.79 -4.39
N LYS A 33 1.77 6.94 -3.67
CA LYS A 33 2.63 7.33 -2.54
C LYS A 33 4.06 6.85 -2.75
N PRO A 34 4.92 7.63 -3.45
CA PRO A 34 6.32 7.29 -3.62
C PRO A 34 7.04 7.07 -2.29
N ILE A 35 7.95 6.08 -2.25
CA ILE A 35 8.76 5.83 -1.07
C ILE A 35 9.82 6.93 -0.90
N LEU A 36 10.08 7.33 0.34
CA LEU A 36 11.14 8.29 0.63
C LEU A 36 12.53 7.64 0.48
N ALA A 37 13.49 8.38 -0.09
CA ALA A 37 14.86 7.89 -0.22
C ALA A 37 15.46 7.43 1.11
N GLY A 38 15.26 8.20 2.18
CA GLY A 38 15.71 7.84 3.53
C GLY A 38 15.15 6.50 4.01
N GLN A 39 13.91 6.16 3.65
CA GLN A 39 13.29 4.88 4.00
C GLN A 39 13.93 3.71 3.24
N VAL A 40 14.30 3.91 1.98
CA VAL A 40 15.03 2.89 1.20
C VAL A 40 16.39 2.63 1.83
N TYR A 41 17.18 3.68 2.07
CA TYR A 41 18.53 3.51 2.63
C TYR A 41 18.54 2.97 4.06
N SER A 42 17.61 3.41 4.92
CA SER A 42 17.48 2.84 6.26
C SER A 42 17.06 1.37 6.25
N THR A 43 16.23 0.97 5.28
CA THR A 43 15.86 -0.44 5.10
C THR A 43 17.04 -1.27 4.60
N LEU A 44 17.80 -0.78 3.60
CA LEU A 44 19.01 -1.45 3.08
C LEU A 44 20.07 -1.61 4.17
N ALA A 45 20.30 -0.58 5.00
CA ALA A 45 21.23 -0.66 6.11
C ALA A 45 20.81 -1.73 7.14
N ARG A 46 19.50 -1.87 7.43
CA ARG A 46 18.98 -2.93 8.29
C ARG A 46 19.16 -4.30 7.65
N LEU A 47 18.83 -4.46 6.39
CA LEU A 47 19.02 -5.71 5.64
C LEU A 47 20.48 -6.14 5.60
N ALA A 48 21.42 -5.19 5.45
CA ALA A 48 22.86 -5.48 5.48
C ALA A 48 23.32 -5.92 6.88
N ARG A 49 22.86 -5.24 7.92
CA ARG A 49 23.14 -5.62 9.32
C ARG A 49 22.63 -7.04 9.63
N ASP A 50 21.44 -7.38 9.12
CA ASP A 50 20.78 -8.66 9.35
C ASP A 50 21.28 -9.74 8.36
N ALA A 51 22.36 -9.45 7.57
CA ALA A 51 23.00 -10.31 6.56
C ALA A 51 22.03 -10.83 5.47
N GLU A 52 20.93 -10.14 5.22
CA GLU A 52 19.95 -10.47 4.17
C GLU A 52 20.34 -9.87 2.81
N VAL A 53 21.11 -8.79 2.82
CA VAL A 53 21.80 -8.24 1.65
C VAL A 53 23.27 -8.01 1.97
N MET A 54 24.09 -7.90 0.93
CA MET A 54 25.51 -7.58 1.02
C MET A 54 25.85 -6.42 0.10
N GLU A 55 26.83 -5.64 0.47
CA GLU A 55 27.41 -4.62 -0.40
C GLU A 55 28.33 -5.30 -1.41
N VAL A 56 28.19 -4.93 -2.67
CA VAL A 56 29.01 -5.42 -3.78
C VAL A 56 29.90 -4.29 -4.26
N ALA A 57 31.21 -4.56 -4.35
CA ALA A 57 32.17 -3.60 -4.87
C ALA A 57 31.86 -3.27 -6.33
N ASP A 58 31.84 -1.99 -6.63
CA ASP A 58 31.76 -1.50 -8.00
C ASP A 58 33.19 -1.40 -8.54
N SER A 59 33.57 -2.25 -9.48
CA SER A 59 34.89 -2.25 -10.09
C SER A 59 35.06 -0.98 -10.93
N GLY A 60 35.49 0.14 -10.31
CA GLY A 60 35.90 1.33 -11.03
C GLY A 60 35.37 2.68 -10.54
N ALA A 61 34.61 2.76 -9.45
CA ALA A 61 34.12 4.03 -8.92
C ALA A 61 34.69 4.34 -7.52
N PRO A 62 35.00 5.62 -7.18
CA PRO A 62 35.38 5.99 -5.82
C PRO A 62 34.23 5.72 -4.85
N ALA A 63 34.56 5.16 -3.67
CA ALA A 63 33.61 4.80 -2.62
C ALA A 63 32.80 6.01 -2.12
N GLY A 64 31.48 5.85 -2.06
CA GLY A 64 30.56 6.81 -1.44
C GLY A 64 29.18 6.19 -1.26
N PRO A 65 28.38 6.62 -0.26
CA PRO A 65 27.06 6.03 0.03
C PRO A 65 26.10 6.02 -1.15
N ALA A 66 26.23 6.97 -2.08
CA ALA A 66 25.39 7.08 -3.27
C ALA A 66 25.76 6.07 -4.38
N ARG A 67 26.85 5.30 -4.22
CA ARG A 67 27.38 4.35 -5.23
C ARG A 67 27.53 2.93 -4.71
N THR A 68 27.00 2.62 -3.54
CA THR A 68 27.00 1.26 -3.01
C THR A 68 25.95 0.43 -3.74
N ARG A 69 26.38 -0.66 -4.38
CA ARG A 69 25.48 -1.69 -4.91
C ARG A 69 25.18 -2.70 -3.84
N TYR A 70 23.95 -3.17 -3.83
CA TYR A 70 23.47 -4.19 -2.92
C TYR A 70 23.10 -5.43 -3.72
N ALA A 71 23.41 -6.60 -3.18
CA ALA A 71 22.95 -7.89 -3.68
C ALA A 71 22.23 -8.65 -2.56
N VAL A 72 21.20 -9.40 -2.92
CA VAL A 72 20.54 -10.29 -1.98
C VAL A 72 21.48 -11.46 -1.63
N THR A 73 21.47 -11.89 -0.38
CA THR A 73 22.19 -13.10 0.07
C THR A 73 21.27 -14.33 0.02
N ALA A 74 21.82 -15.53 0.14
CA ALA A 74 21.01 -16.75 0.29
C ALA A 74 20.06 -16.69 1.51
N GLY A 75 20.48 -16.00 2.59
CA GLY A 75 19.62 -15.73 3.75
C GLY A 75 18.44 -14.83 3.41
N GLY A 76 18.69 -13.75 2.67
CA GLY A 76 17.64 -12.83 2.21
C GLY A 76 16.67 -13.47 1.22
N GLU A 77 17.17 -14.30 0.30
CA GLU A 77 16.30 -15.07 -0.61
C GLU A 77 15.40 -16.06 0.15
N LYS A 78 15.95 -16.78 1.12
CA LYS A 78 15.17 -17.69 1.96
C LYS A 78 14.07 -16.96 2.71
N GLU A 79 14.40 -15.85 3.37
CA GLU A 79 13.46 -14.99 4.10
C GLU A 79 12.32 -14.48 3.18
N LEU A 80 12.68 -14.03 1.98
CA LEU A 80 11.70 -13.59 0.99
C LEU A 80 10.75 -14.72 0.57
N VAL A 81 11.29 -15.91 0.28
CA VAL A 81 10.50 -17.08 -0.13
C VAL A 81 9.56 -17.54 0.99
N GLU A 82 10.01 -17.55 2.23
CA GLU A 82 9.17 -17.89 3.40
C GLU A 82 8.03 -16.90 3.56
N TRP A 83 8.32 -15.60 3.45
CA TRP A 83 7.29 -14.56 3.49
C TRP A 83 6.27 -14.68 2.35
N LEU A 84 6.72 -14.92 1.11
CA LEU A 84 5.84 -15.08 -0.05
C LEU A 84 4.92 -16.30 0.06
N ARG A 85 5.34 -17.35 0.76
CA ARG A 85 4.54 -18.56 1.00
C ARG A 85 3.53 -18.41 2.12
N THR A 86 3.69 -17.39 2.97
CA THR A 86 2.80 -17.16 4.12
C THR A 86 1.55 -16.43 3.64
N PRO A 87 0.35 -17.03 3.73
CA PRO A 87 -0.87 -16.36 3.34
C PRO A 87 -1.13 -15.14 4.22
N LEU A 88 -1.59 -14.06 3.61
CA LEU A 88 -2.06 -12.89 4.34
C LEU A 88 -3.42 -13.22 4.99
N ILE A 89 -3.46 -13.19 6.33
CA ILE A 89 -4.70 -13.40 7.07
C ILE A 89 -5.58 -12.14 6.89
N PRO A 90 -6.81 -12.27 6.35
CA PRO A 90 -7.72 -11.14 6.26
C PRO A 90 -7.98 -10.56 7.64
N SER A 91 -7.68 -9.29 7.81
CA SER A 91 -7.97 -8.56 9.05
C SER A 91 -8.90 -7.39 8.73
N PRO A 92 -10.21 -7.64 8.63
CA PRO A 92 -11.17 -6.57 8.44
C PRO A 92 -11.16 -5.67 9.68
N THR A 93 -10.95 -4.39 9.47
CA THR A 93 -11.03 -3.41 10.55
C THR A 93 -12.50 -3.24 10.95
N LEU A 94 -12.87 -3.69 12.15
CA LEU A 94 -14.23 -3.52 12.68
C LEU A 94 -14.57 -2.06 12.99
N GLN A 95 -13.56 -1.22 13.19
CA GLN A 95 -13.71 0.21 13.44
C GLN A 95 -13.06 0.99 12.30
N SER A 96 -13.81 1.28 11.27
CA SER A 96 -13.40 2.21 10.22
C SER A 96 -13.75 3.66 10.59
N GLU A 97 -13.01 4.63 10.06
CA GLU A 97 -13.32 6.06 10.22
C GLU A 97 -14.71 6.39 9.67
N LEU A 98 -15.13 5.70 8.61
CA LEU A 98 -16.45 5.83 8.00
C LEU A 98 -17.57 5.42 8.99
N TYR A 99 -17.40 4.27 9.66
CA TYR A 99 -18.31 3.81 10.73
C TYR A 99 -18.32 4.78 11.89
N LEU A 100 -17.13 5.13 12.42
CA LEU A 100 -17.00 6.03 13.57
C LEU A 100 -17.70 7.37 13.33
N LYS A 101 -17.46 8.01 12.19
CA LYS A 101 -18.11 9.29 11.85
C LYS A 101 -19.62 9.15 11.70
N THR A 102 -20.12 8.04 11.16
CA THR A 102 -21.57 7.80 11.06
C THR A 102 -22.21 7.75 12.44
N VAL A 103 -21.66 6.94 13.34
CA VAL A 103 -22.20 6.79 14.71
C VAL A 103 -22.08 8.10 15.50
N LEU A 104 -20.94 8.76 15.46
CA LEU A 104 -20.75 10.05 16.14
C LEU A 104 -21.73 11.11 15.62
N THR A 105 -21.99 11.15 14.32
CA THR A 105 -22.97 12.09 13.75
C THR A 105 -24.36 11.85 14.32
N LEU A 106 -24.79 10.59 14.50
CA LEU A 106 -26.08 10.25 15.12
C LEU A 106 -26.11 10.63 16.61
N LEU A 107 -25.03 10.31 17.36
CA LEU A 107 -24.94 10.61 18.79
C LEU A 107 -25.01 12.12 19.11
N ILE A 108 -24.53 12.98 18.23
CA ILE A 108 -24.66 14.44 18.37
C ILE A 108 -25.91 15.01 17.71
N ASN A 109 -26.89 14.17 17.37
CA ASN A 109 -28.11 14.55 16.64
C ASN A 109 -27.84 15.27 15.29
N GLY A 110 -26.72 14.95 14.65
CA GLY A 110 -26.36 15.47 13.33
C GLY A 110 -27.06 14.71 12.20
N ASP A 111 -26.91 15.21 10.97
CA ASP A 111 -27.47 14.60 9.77
C ASP A 111 -26.51 13.54 9.19
N ALA A 112 -26.65 12.30 9.65
CA ALA A 112 -25.87 11.18 9.16
C ALA A 112 -26.22 10.81 7.70
N ALA A 113 -27.45 11.09 7.23
CA ALA A 113 -27.82 10.86 5.83
C ALA A 113 -27.06 11.82 4.89
N LEU A 114 -26.94 13.10 5.27
CA LEU A 114 -26.15 14.07 4.54
C LEU A 114 -24.67 13.67 4.51
N TYR A 115 -24.11 13.22 5.65
CA TYR A 115 -22.74 12.73 5.72
C TYR A 115 -22.50 11.54 4.78
N LEU A 116 -23.36 10.50 4.83
CA LEU A 116 -23.23 9.33 3.98
C LEU A 116 -23.43 9.65 2.50
N LYS A 117 -24.30 10.61 2.17
CA LYS A 117 -24.45 11.13 0.79
C LYS A 117 -23.15 11.77 0.29
N ALA A 118 -22.52 12.61 1.10
CA ALA A 118 -21.23 13.23 0.76
C ALA A 118 -20.13 12.17 0.58
N GLN A 119 -20.06 11.18 1.47
CA GLN A 119 -19.13 10.07 1.37
C GLN A 119 -19.34 9.24 0.09
N ARG A 120 -20.58 8.93 -0.26
CA ARG A 120 -20.93 8.27 -1.52
C ARG A 120 -20.39 9.04 -2.73
N GLN A 121 -20.60 10.35 -2.77
CA GLN A 121 -20.12 11.19 -3.87
C GLN A 121 -18.59 11.16 -3.99
N ALA A 122 -17.87 11.28 -2.86
CA ALA A 122 -16.42 11.22 -2.83
C ALA A 122 -15.88 9.86 -3.32
N HIS A 123 -16.48 8.75 -2.86
CA HIS A 123 -16.10 7.40 -3.28
C HIS A 123 -16.37 7.16 -4.77
N GLN A 124 -17.52 7.60 -5.28
CA GLN A 124 -17.84 7.51 -6.69
C GLN A 124 -16.90 8.36 -7.56
N GLN A 125 -16.51 9.54 -7.10
CA GLN A 125 -15.53 10.36 -7.80
C GLN A 125 -14.18 9.65 -7.86
N ARG A 126 -13.69 9.13 -6.73
CA ARG A 126 -12.44 8.40 -6.69
C ARG A 126 -12.46 7.14 -7.57
N MET A 127 -13.57 6.41 -7.59
CA MET A 127 -13.75 5.26 -8.47
C MET A 127 -13.63 5.64 -9.95
N ARG A 128 -14.24 6.75 -10.38
CA ARG A 128 -14.11 7.25 -11.76
C ARG A 128 -12.68 7.58 -12.13
N GLU A 129 -11.94 8.26 -11.24
CA GLU A 129 -10.53 8.61 -11.44
C GLU A 129 -9.65 7.36 -11.63
N LEU A 130 -9.79 6.37 -10.75
CA LEU A 130 -9.04 5.12 -10.84
C LEU A 130 -9.40 4.32 -12.09
N THR A 131 -10.68 4.29 -12.46
CA THR A 131 -11.15 3.61 -13.67
C THR A 131 -10.60 4.26 -14.93
N ALA A 132 -10.56 5.59 -15.00
CA ALA A 132 -9.98 6.32 -16.12
C ALA A 132 -8.45 6.05 -16.23
N ARG A 133 -7.73 6.09 -15.11
CA ARG A 133 -6.29 5.77 -15.06
C ARG A 133 -6.01 4.35 -15.55
N LYS A 134 -6.87 3.40 -15.22
CA LYS A 134 -6.73 1.98 -15.61
C LYS A 134 -6.68 1.77 -17.12
N GLN A 135 -7.29 2.63 -17.93
CA GLN A 135 -7.33 2.46 -19.39
C GLN A 135 -5.94 2.41 -20.04
N HIS A 136 -4.99 3.19 -19.52
CA HIS A 136 -3.63 3.32 -20.07
C HIS A 136 -2.55 2.61 -19.22
N ALA A 137 -2.95 1.92 -18.17
CA ALA A 137 -2.05 1.30 -17.21
C ALA A 137 -1.45 -0.02 -17.72
N SER A 138 -0.25 -0.37 -17.28
CA SER A 138 0.35 -1.69 -17.42
C SER A 138 -0.50 -2.75 -16.68
N LEU A 139 -0.27 -4.04 -16.98
CA LEU A 139 -1.00 -5.11 -16.28
C LEU A 139 -0.78 -5.08 -14.76
N ALA A 140 0.45 -4.86 -14.31
CA ALA A 140 0.77 -4.75 -12.88
C ALA A 140 0.03 -3.57 -12.23
N GLU A 141 0.02 -2.42 -12.87
CA GLU A 141 -0.70 -1.24 -12.40
C GLU A 141 -2.23 -1.46 -12.43
N LYS A 142 -2.75 -2.16 -13.44
CA LYS A 142 -4.17 -2.53 -13.49
C LYS A 142 -4.59 -3.37 -12.29
N LEU A 143 -3.79 -4.36 -11.89
CA LEU A 143 -4.07 -5.18 -10.71
C LEU A 143 -4.07 -4.34 -9.41
N LEU A 144 -3.14 -3.40 -9.28
CA LEU A 144 -3.12 -2.48 -8.14
C LEU A 144 -4.36 -1.57 -8.11
N LEU A 145 -4.75 -1.03 -9.25
CA LEU A 145 -5.95 -0.19 -9.39
C LEU A 145 -7.23 -0.98 -9.13
N ASP A 146 -7.31 -2.23 -9.60
CA ASP A 146 -8.45 -3.12 -9.33
C ASP A 146 -8.64 -3.38 -7.85
N GLN A 147 -7.56 -3.65 -7.11
CA GLN A 147 -7.63 -3.80 -5.66
C GLN A 147 -8.21 -2.55 -4.99
N ALA A 148 -7.75 -1.36 -5.38
CA ALA A 148 -8.26 -0.10 -4.83
C ALA A 148 -9.75 0.13 -5.19
N ILE A 149 -10.16 -0.19 -6.42
CA ILE A 149 -11.56 -0.10 -6.88
C ILE A 149 -12.45 -1.05 -6.10
N PHE A 150 -12.02 -2.29 -5.84
CA PHE A 150 -12.79 -3.26 -5.03
C PHE A 150 -12.99 -2.80 -3.59
N HIS A 151 -12.00 -2.15 -2.97
CA HIS A 151 -12.16 -1.55 -1.64
C HIS A 151 -13.21 -0.43 -1.67
N ILE A 152 -13.18 0.45 -2.66
CA ILE A 152 -14.17 1.53 -2.82
C ILE A 152 -15.57 0.95 -3.07
N ASP A 153 -15.70 -0.11 -3.86
CA ASP A 153 -16.99 -0.78 -4.10
C ASP A 153 -17.56 -1.36 -2.79
N ALA A 154 -16.73 -1.99 -1.97
CA ALA A 154 -17.14 -2.49 -0.66
C ALA A 154 -17.65 -1.36 0.25
N ASP A 155 -16.94 -0.22 0.30
CA ASP A 155 -17.38 0.95 1.06
C ASP A 155 -18.70 1.52 0.53
N LEU A 156 -18.88 1.59 -0.79
CA LEU A 156 -20.14 2.04 -1.41
C LEU A 156 -21.32 1.14 -1.07
N ARG A 157 -21.12 -0.18 -1.01
CA ARG A 157 -22.12 -1.15 -0.58
C ARG A 157 -22.47 -0.96 0.89
N TRP A 158 -21.45 -0.78 1.74
CA TRP A 158 -21.65 -0.49 3.16
C TRP A 158 -22.43 0.82 3.38
N ILE A 159 -22.06 1.91 2.67
CA ILE A 159 -22.78 3.19 2.72
C ILE A 159 -24.26 2.99 2.33
N SER A 160 -24.54 2.21 1.28
CA SER A 160 -25.91 1.92 0.84
C SER A 160 -26.70 1.20 1.91
N LEU A 161 -26.12 0.13 2.47
CA LEU A 161 -26.74 -0.67 3.54
C LEU A 161 -26.99 0.19 4.79
N THR A 162 -26.00 0.97 5.21
CA THR A 162 -26.11 1.80 6.40
C THR A 162 -27.16 2.90 6.21
N THR A 163 -27.20 3.53 5.04
CA THR A 163 -28.22 4.54 4.72
C THR A 163 -29.64 3.98 4.85
N SER A 164 -29.88 2.72 4.43
CA SER A 164 -31.21 2.09 4.56
C SER A 164 -31.56 1.69 5.99
N ARG A 165 -30.63 1.77 6.93
CA ARG A 165 -30.81 1.37 8.34
C ARG A 165 -30.62 2.52 9.33
N LEU A 166 -30.47 3.75 8.86
CA LEU A 166 -30.18 4.90 9.72
C LEU A 166 -31.25 5.13 10.79
N ASP A 167 -32.53 5.04 10.42
CA ASP A 167 -33.63 5.26 11.37
C ASP A 167 -33.61 4.21 12.49
N ALA A 168 -33.49 2.93 12.14
CA ALA A 168 -33.38 1.87 13.13
C ALA A 168 -32.13 1.99 14.01
N LEU A 169 -31.01 2.45 13.44
CA LEU A 169 -29.79 2.69 14.20
C LEU A 169 -29.95 3.87 15.18
N LYS A 170 -30.63 4.93 14.74
CA LYS A 170 -30.91 6.10 15.58
C LYS A 170 -31.80 5.78 16.78
N GLU A 171 -32.75 4.84 16.64
CA GLU A 171 -33.62 4.38 17.72
C GLU A 171 -32.88 3.54 18.80
N GLN A 172 -31.69 3.01 18.45
CA GLN A 172 -30.89 2.15 19.34
C GLN A 172 -29.77 2.88 20.06
N LEU A 173 -29.46 4.11 19.66
CA LEU A 173 -28.41 4.96 20.23
C LEU A 173 -28.99 5.99 21.19
#